data_f3634cd4c8036a3bef139bc370e8584a
#
_entry.id   f3634cd4c8036a3bef139bc370e8584a
#
_cell.length_a   1.000
_cell.length_b   1.000
_cell.length_c   1.000
_cell.angle_alpha   90.00
_cell.angle_beta   90.00
_cell.angle_gamma   90.00
#
_symmetry.space_group_name_H-M   'P 1'
#
loop_
_entity.id
_entity.type
_entity.pdbx_description
1 polymer ?
#
loop_
_entity_poly.entity_id
_entity_poly.type
_entity_poly.pdbx_seq_one_letter_code
_entity_poly.pdbx_strand_id
1 'polypeptide(L)'
;MKSVLLISATEAAFIHTPRTVALLQDSGFDVTVASDSEPVIRYANLATGKKSLPLMSSYSGFDVVLMAPYDVKSVLPKTDLPLIVAPFLSGKAKMPRLKNAVVLKPSDVVLSLGRLGSGRIASPERCVEAVITALTPQDFADRTILLTAGPTIEDADPARFISNRSTGRMGTAIATMAARRGAKVILVHGPMIASVPESPLVVPVPVRSAEQMRDAVLEHIGKANIAILCAAVADFAPDTYSEEKIKKGKSQHFTLRMHRTPDILATVGALGKKPFLVGFAAESNDIRNNALDKLQRKNCDMLCANDILAPGCGFATDTNSLLVFTRDGGCTEIPLASKHQVANKMLDIILKYTKKR
;
A
#
# COMPACT_ATOMS: atom_id res chain seq x y z
N MET A 1 17.04 -17.64 2.31
CA MET A 1 15.58 -17.58 2.10
C MET A 1 14.96 -17.69 3.48
N LYS A 2 13.98 -16.81 3.82
CA LYS A 2 13.30 -16.91 5.12
C LYS A 2 12.31 -18.06 5.11
N SER A 3 12.20 -18.76 6.22
CA SER A 3 11.42 -19.98 6.37
C SER A 3 10.12 -19.74 7.13
N VAL A 4 9.02 -20.24 6.60
CA VAL A 4 7.67 -20.13 7.16
C VAL A 4 7.17 -21.52 7.56
N LEU A 5 6.75 -21.68 8.80
CA LEU A 5 5.97 -22.83 9.22
C LEU A 5 4.48 -22.49 9.10
N LEU A 6 3.78 -23.17 8.21
CA LEU A 6 2.33 -23.11 8.09
C LEU A 6 1.69 -24.25 8.83
N ILE A 7 0.99 -23.97 9.92
CA ILE A 7 0.20 -24.93 10.69
C ILE A 7 -1.24 -24.89 10.22
N SER A 8 -1.77 -26.02 9.81
CA SER A 8 -3.09 -26.16 9.20
C SER A 8 -3.81 -27.36 9.78
N ALA A 9 -4.69 -27.13 10.76
CA ALA A 9 -5.23 -28.14 11.67
C ALA A 9 -6.77 -28.20 11.69
N THR A 10 -7.46 -27.91 10.58
CA THR A 10 -8.93 -27.96 10.52
C THR A 10 -9.41 -28.54 9.19
N GLU A 11 -10.65 -29.00 9.12
CA GLU A 11 -11.28 -29.45 7.86
C GLU A 11 -11.30 -28.36 6.78
N ALA A 12 -11.41 -27.08 7.17
CA ALA A 12 -11.34 -25.94 6.26
C ALA A 12 -9.94 -25.76 5.65
N ALA A 13 -8.92 -26.43 6.19
CA ALA A 13 -7.53 -26.40 5.73
C ALA A 13 -7.38 -26.82 4.27
N PHE A 14 -8.16 -27.78 3.82
CA PHE A 14 -8.09 -28.28 2.45
C PHE A 14 -8.34 -27.21 1.38
N ILE A 15 -9.19 -26.25 1.66
CA ILE A 15 -9.51 -25.16 0.72
C ILE A 15 -8.51 -24.00 0.84
N HIS A 16 -8.10 -23.66 2.07
CA HIS A 16 -7.31 -22.47 2.36
C HIS A 16 -5.81 -22.68 2.16
N THR A 17 -5.28 -23.81 2.63
CA THR A 17 -3.85 -24.11 2.63
C THR A 17 -3.19 -24.10 1.26
N PRO A 18 -3.77 -24.69 0.19
CA PRO A 18 -3.15 -24.69 -1.13
C PRO A 18 -2.84 -23.28 -1.66
N ARG A 19 -3.81 -22.37 -1.55
CA ARG A 19 -3.62 -20.99 -2.00
C ARG A 19 -2.60 -20.25 -1.14
N THR A 20 -2.61 -20.48 0.17
CA THR A 20 -1.65 -19.87 1.10
C THR A 20 -0.23 -20.33 0.81
N VAL A 21 -0.01 -21.63 0.58
CA VAL A 21 1.32 -22.19 0.22
C VAL A 21 1.82 -21.56 -1.07
N ALA A 22 0.99 -21.56 -2.12
CA ALA A 22 1.38 -20.98 -3.41
C ALA A 22 1.79 -19.51 -3.28
N LEU A 23 0.99 -18.69 -2.60
CA LEU A 23 1.29 -17.28 -2.42
C LEU A 23 2.54 -17.02 -1.57
N LEU A 24 2.81 -17.84 -0.55
CA LEU A 24 4.05 -17.75 0.23
C LEU A 24 5.27 -18.09 -0.63
N GLN A 25 5.20 -19.15 -1.44
CA GLN A 25 6.28 -19.52 -2.36
C GLN A 25 6.51 -18.47 -3.44
N ASP A 26 5.45 -17.93 -4.04
CA ASP A 26 5.51 -16.83 -5.01
C ASP A 26 6.14 -15.56 -4.39
N SER A 27 5.98 -15.39 -3.08
CA SER A 27 6.60 -14.30 -2.30
C SER A 27 8.06 -14.60 -1.90
N GLY A 28 8.63 -15.74 -2.32
CA GLY A 28 10.02 -16.12 -2.09
C GLY A 28 10.29 -16.72 -0.72
N PHE A 29 9.29 -17.28 -0.04
CA PHE A 29 9.47 -17.97 1.24
C PHE A 29 9.74 -19.47 1.04
N ASP A 30 10.52 -20.02 1.94
CA ASP A 30 10.70 -21.46 2.11
C ASP A 30 9.61 -21.98 3.05
N VAL A 31 8.65 -22.74 2.53
CA VAL A 31 7.45 -23.13 3.26
C VAL A 31 7.53 -24.59 3.72
N THR A 32 7.25 -24.81 4.99
CA THR A 32 7.02 -26.16 5.56
C THR A 32 5.62 -26.18 6.16
N VAL A 33 4.87 -27.25 5.94
CA VAL A 33 3.50 -27.39 6.45
C VAL A 33 3.48 -28.40 7.59
N ALA A 34 2.76 -28.10 8.65
CA ALA A 34 2.40 -29.03 9.72
C ALA A 34 0.89 -29.26 9.71
N SER A 35 0.46 -30.51 9.64
CA SER A 35 -0.96 -30.88 9.58
C SER A 35 -1.16 -32.32 10.04
N ASP A 36 -2.38 -32.63 10.51
CA ASP A 36 -2.89 -33.97 10.75
C ASP A 36 -3.91 -34.43 9.66
N SER A 37 -4.22 -33.53 8.71
CA SER A 37 -5.14 -33.80 7.61
C SER A 37 -4.42 -34.46 6.43
N GLU A 38 -4.74 -35.71 6.11
CA GLU A 38 -4.13 -36.47 5.02
C GLU A 38 -4.19 -35.77 3.64
N PRO A 39 -5.32 -35.17 3.22
CA PRO A 39 -5.37 -34.43 1.97
C PRO A 39 -4.44 -33.20 1.96
N VAL A 40 -4.31 -32.49 3.10
CA VAL A 40 -3.40 -31.34 3.24
C VAL A 40 -1.94 -31.80 3.18
N ILE A 41 -1.59 -32.89 3.86
CA ILE A 41 -0.26 -33.50 3.87
C ILE A 41 0.17 -33.85 2.44
N ARG A 42 -0.67 -34.57 1.69
CA ARG A 42 -0.37 -34.96 0.30
C ARG A 42 -0.13 -33.75 -0.59
N TYR A 43 -1.01 -32.76 -0.54
CA TYR A 43 -0.84 -31.53 -1.31
C TYR A 43 0.45 -30.80 -0.92
N ALA A 44 0.67 -30.60 0.38
CA ALA A 44 1.83 -29.86 0.87
C ALA A 44 3.15 -30.50 0.48
N ASN A 45 3.26 -31.83 0.57
CA ASN A 45 4.47 -32.56 0.17
C ASN A 45 4.77 -32.39 -1.34
N LEU A 46 3.74 -32.39 -2.18
CA LEU A 46 3.88 -32.14 -3.62
C LEU A 46 4.28 -30.69 -3.91
N ALA A 47 3.59 -29.73 -3.29
CA ALA A 47 3.77 -28.31 -3.57
C ALA A 47 5.12 -27.78 -3.05
N THR A 48 5.58 -28.25 -1.89
CA THR A 48 6.80 -27.74 -1.24
C THR A 48 8.03 -28.59 -1.53
N GLY A 49 7.86 -29.82 -2.03
CA GLY A 49 8.94 -30.79 -2.17
C GLY A 49 9.47 -31.31 -0.82
N LYS A 50 8.80 -31.04 0.29
CA LYS A 50 9.19 -31.39 1.66
C LYS A 50 8.18 -32.29 2.32
N LYS A 51 8.64 -33.12 3.24
CA LYS A 51 7.75 -33.91 4.12
C LYS A 51 7.09 -32.98 5.13
N SER A 52 5.77 -33.01 5.22
CA SER A 52 5.00 -32.29 6.22
C SER A 52 5.33 -32.78 7.63
N LEU A 53 5.27 -31.85 8.60
CA LEU A 53 5.51 -32.15 10.00
C LEU A 53 4.19 -32.56 10.68
N PRO A 54 4.26 -33.40 11.74
CA PRO A 54 3.11 -33.64 12.61
C PRO A 54 2.80 -32.37 13.43
N LEU A 55 1.57 -32.32 13.95
CA LEU A 55 1.22 -31.27 14.91
C LEU A 55 1.96 -31.50 16.24
N MET A 56 2.72 -30.50 16.68
CA MET A 56 3.53 -30.55 17.89
C MET A 56 3.31 -29.32 18.76
N SER A 57 3.69 -29.41 20.03
CA SER A 57 3.59 -28.30 20.99
C SER A 57 4.68 -27.22 20.79
N SER A 58 5.76 -27.53 20.07
CA SER A 58 6.85 -26.58 19.77
C SER A 58 7.53 -26.91 18.46
N TYR A 59 8.06 -25.88 17.78
CA TYR A 59 8.81 -25.98 16.53
C TYR A 59 10.01 -25.05 16.57
N SER A 60 11.10 -25.44 15.90
CA SER A 60 12.32 -24.64 15.80
C SER A 60 12.82 -24.62 14.35
N GLY A 61 13.70 -23.67 14.04
CA GLY A 61 14.32 -23.56 12.72
C GLY A 61 13.48 -22.79 11.68
N PHE A 62 12.50 -22.03 12.12
CA PHE A 62 11.68 -21.16 11.28
C PHE A 62 11.87 -19.70 11.65
N ASP A 63 11.54 -18.78 10.73
CA ASP A 63 11.55 -17.34 10.97
C ASP A 63 10.19 -16.82 11.46
N VAL A 64 9.10 -17.52 11.12
CA VAL A 64 7.72 -17.16 11.50
C VAL A 64 6.83 -18.39 11.51
N VAL A 65 5.79 -18.35 12.34
CA VAL A 65 4.73 -19.37 12.40
C VAL A 65 3.41 -18.75 11.96
N LEU A 66 2.77 -19.33 10.95
CA LEU A 66 1.43 -19.01 10.51
C LEU A 66 0.48 -20.16 10.82
N MET A 67 -0.53 -19.91 11.66
CA MET A 67 -1.64 -20.85 11.91
C MET A 67 -2.85 -20.42 11.07
N ALA A 68 -3.08 -21.12 9.95
CA ALA A 68 -4.17 -20.79 9.04
C ALA A 68 -4.68 -22.04 8.27
N PRO A 69 -5.92 -22.46 8.46
CA PRO A 69 -6.88 -21.98 9.48
C PRO A 69 -6.53 -22.46 10.90
N TYR A 70 -6.86 -21.64 11.87
CA TYR A 70 -6.72 -21.96 13.29
C TYR A 70 -8.09 -22.29 13.90
N ASP A 71 -8.23 -23.45 14.49
CA ASP A 71 -9.38 -23.75 15.35
C ASP A 71 -9.10 -23.24 16.77
N VAL A 72 -10.02 -22.47 17.34
CA VAL A 72 -9.91 -21.93 18.71
C VAL A 72 -9.74 -22.99 19.80
N LYS A 73 -10.02 -24.25 19.48
CA LYS A 73 -9.78 -25.41 20.35
C LYS A 73 -8.37 -25.99 20.22
N SER A 74 -7.63 -25.62 19.15
CA SER A 74 -6.29 -26.12 18.93
C SER A 74 -5.28 -25.49 19.91
N VAL A 75 -4.29 -26.26 20.32
CA VAL A 75 -3.21 -25.77 21.16
C VAL A 75 -2.27 -24.88 20.36
N LEU A 76 -1.98 -23.69 20.89
CA LEU A 76 -0.96 -22.83 20.30
C LEU A 76 0.43 -23.42 20.55
N PRO A 77 1.33 -23.41 19.55
CA PRO A 77 2.71 -23.83 19.77
C PRO A 77 3.41 -22.87 20.73
N LYS A 78 4.24 -23.40 21.61
CA LYS A 78 5.17 -22.58 22.39
C LYS A 78 6.29 -22.13 21.47
N THR A 79 6.39 -20.84 21.21
CA THR A 79 7.40 -20.26 20.32
C THR A 79 7.70 -18.81 20.71
N ASP A 80 8.97 -18.42 20.55
CA ASP A 80 9.43 -17.03 20.64
C ASP A 80 9.40 -16.35 19.26
N LEU A 81 9.06 -17.10 18.21
CA LEU A 81 8.94 -16.59 16.86
C LEU A 81 7.67 -15.73 16.70
N PRO A 82 7.65 -14.80 15.75
CA PRO A 82 6.42 -14.14 15.37
C PRO A 82 5.33 -15.17 15.05
N LEU A 83 4.20 -15.09 15.76
CA LEU A 83 3.07 -15.98 15.59
C LEU A 83 1.89 -15.23 14.97
N ILE A 84 1.42 -15.70 13.84
CA ILE A 84 0.26 -15.17 13.14
C ILE A 84 -0.85 -16.22 13.17
N VAL A 85 -2.05 -15.80 13.53
CA VAL A 85 -3.19 -16.70 13.69
C VAL A 85 -4.37 -16.19 12.86
N ALA A 86 -4.84 -17.02 11.95
CA ALA A 86 -6.06 -16.80 11.17
C ALA A 86 -7.16 -17.75 11.68
N PRO A 87 -7.97 -17.32 12.67
CA PRO A 87 -8.97 -18.19 13.27
C PRO A 87 -10.10 -18.47 12.28
N PHE A 88 -10.56 -19.72 12.27
CA PHE A 88 -11.77 -20.11 11.57
C PHE A 88 -12.96 -19.95 12.50
N LEU A 89 -13.81 -18.96 12.23
CA LEU A 89 -14.97 -18.64 13.05
C LEU A 89 -16.21 -19.39 12.54
N SER A 90 -16.68 -20.38 13.29
CA SER A 90 -17.92 -21.10 13.01
C SER A 90 -19.06 -20.62 13.91
N GLY A 91 -20.21 -20.33 13.32
CA GLY A 91 -21.41 -19.94 14.07
C GLY A 91 -21.24 -18.67 14.90
N LYS A 92 -21.44 -18.76 16.22
CA LYS A 92 -21.32 -17.65 17.17
C LYS A 92 -19.91 -17.54 17.81
N ALA A 93 -18.89 -18.18 17.23
CA ALA A 93 -17.53 -18.13 17.77
C ALA A 93 -16.99 -16.70 17.82
N LYS A 94 -16.38 -16.34 18.93
CA LYS A 94 -15.77 -15.02 19.12
C LYS A 94 -14.29 -15.06 18.72
N MET A 95 -13.78 -13.91 18.28
CA MET A 95 -12.34 -13.75 18.02
C MET A 95 -11.52 -14.08 19.26
N PRO A 96 -10.50 -14.95 19.14
CA PRO A 96 -9.62 -15.26 20.26
C PRO A 96 -8.78 -14.04 20.64
N ARG A 97 -8.50 -13.88 21.94
CA ARG A 97 -7.56 -12.89 22.47
C ARG A 97 -6.26 -13.60 22.85
N LEU A 98 -5.23 -13.44 22.02
CA LEU A 98 -3.94 -14.08 22.21
C LEU A 98 -2.88 -13.01 22.51
N LYS A 99 -2.11 -13.17 23.60
CA LYS A 99 -1.17 -12.13 24.06
C LYS A 99 0.04 -11.96 23.15
N ASN A 100 0.56 -13.03 22.58
CA ASN A 100 1.82 -13.04 21.82
C ASN A 100 1.61 -13.46 20.36
N ALA A 101 0.47 -13.09 19.77
CA ALA A 101 0.15 -13.44 18.40
C ALA A 101 -0.59 -12.31 17.68
N VAL A 102 -0.32 -12.17 16.39
CA VAL A 102 -1.11 -11.32 15.50
C VAL A 102 -2.34 -12.12 15.07
N VAL A 103 -3.52 -11.72 15.55
CA VAL A 103 -4.78 -12.39 15.23
C VAL A 103 -5.47 -11.67 14.07
N LEU A 104 -5.61 -12.36 12.95
CA LEU A 104 -6.21 -11.82 11.75
C LEU A 104 -7.73 -11.90 11.80
N LYS A 105 -8.41 -10.79 11.52
CA LYS A 105 -9.87 -10.79 11.35
C LYS A 105 -10.25 -11.51 10.05
N PRO A 106 -11.42 -12.18 10.00
CA PRO A 106 -11.95 -12.69 8.74
C PRO A 106 -12.03 -11.63 7.66
N SER A 107 -11.75 -12.02 6.43
CA SER A 107 -11.94 -11.16 5.26
C SER A 107 -13.41 -11.05 4.89
N ASP A 108 -13.81 -9.93 4.30
CA ASP A 108 -15.11 -9.79 3.71
C ASP A 108 -15.22 -10.70 2.48
N VAL A 109 -16.38 -11.29 2.30
CA VAL A 109 -16.68 -12.21 1.19
C VAL A 109 -18.00 -11.81 0.52
N VAL A 110 -18.10 -12.11 -0.76
CA VAL A 110 -19.39 -11.97 -1.47
C VAL A 110 -20.27 -13.13 -1.05
N LEU A 111 -21.36 -12.80 -0.35
CA LEU A 111 -22.43 -13.75 0.00
C LEU A 111 -23.35 -13.98 -1.19
N SER A 112 -24.28 -14.91 -1.04
CA SER A 112 -25.38 -15.11 -2.00
C SER A 112 -26.08 -13.78 -2.33
N LEU A 113 -26.48 -13.57 -3.57
CA LEU A 113 -27.10 -12.34 -4.08
C LEU A 113 -26.18 -11.10 -4.13
N GLY A 114 -24.86 -11.28 -4.19
CA GLY A 114 -23.89 -10.18 -4.35
C GLY A 114 -23.73 -9.26 -3.13
N ARG A 115 -24.29 -9.62 -1.97
CA ARG A 115 -24.08 -8.86 -0.73
C ARG A 115 -22.71 -9.14 -0.13
N LEU A 116 -22.00 -8.10 0.30
CA LEU A 116 -20.79 -8.25 1.11
C LEU A 116 -21.16 -8.69 2.52
N GLY A 117 -20.39 -9.61 3.07
CA GLY A 117 -20.52 -10.05 4.46
C GLY A 117 -19.20 -10.54 5.02
N SER A 118 -19.12 -10.65 6.34
CA SER A 118 -17.92 -11.16 6.99
C SER A 118 -17.75 -12.65 6.72
N GLY A 119 -16.59 -13.02 6.18
CA GLY A 119 -16.20 -14.42 6.03
C GLY A 119 -15.92 -15.08 7.38
N ARG A 120 -15.53 -16.36 7.34
CA ARG A 120 -15.21 -17.15 8.54
C ARG A 120 -13.72 -17.16 8.88
N ILE A 121 -12.87 -16.75 7.94
CA ILE A 121 -11.41 -16.77 8.07
C ILE A 121 -10.80 -15.59 7.28
N ALA A 122 -9.60 -15.16 7.65
CA ALA A 122 -8.81 -14.24 6.83
C ALA A 122 -8.44 -14.89 5.49
N SER A 123 -8.43 -14.12 4.41
CA SER A 123 -8.02 -14.64 3.10
C SER A 123 -6.55 -15.07 3.09
N PRO A 124 -6.15 -15.99 2.19
CA PRO A 124 -4.74 -16.35 2.01
C PRO A 124 -3.84 -15.15 1.77
N GLU A 125 -4.29 -14.17 1.00
CA GLU A 125 -3.57 -12.93 0.70
C GLU A 125 -3.28 -12.13 1.98
N ARG A 126 -4.26 -12.00 2.88
CA ARG A 126 -4.06 -11.34 4.18
C ARG A 126 -3.13 -12.13 5.11
N CYS A 127 -3.16 -13.45 5.06
CA CYS A 127 -2.22 -14.29 5.81
C CYS A 127 -0.78 -14.06 5.34
N VAL A 128 -0.56 -14.05 4.04
CA VAL A 128 0.77 -13.80 3.44
C VAL A 128 1.24 -12.38 3.73
N GLU A 129 0.36 -11.38 3.62
CA GLU A 129 0.70 -9.99 3.95
C GLU A 129 1.13 -9.84 5.43
N ALA A 130 0.47 -10.54 6.34
CA ALA A 130 0.85 -10.55 7.76
C ALA A 130 2.22 -11.21 7.99
N VAL A 131 2.53 -12.29 7.26
CA VAL A 131 3.86 -12.93 7.30
C VAL A 131 4.94 -11.97 6.80
N ILE A 132 4.72 -11.32 5.67
CA ILE A 132 5.65 -10.32 5.11
C ILE A 132 5.88 -9.19 6.12
N THR A 133 4.80 -8.67 6.71
CA THR A 133 4.86 -7.58 7.70
C THR A 133 5.65 -8.00 8.94
N ALA A 134 5.38 -9.19 9.49
CA ALA A 134 6.08 -9.70 10.68
C ALA A 134 7.59 -9.90 10.47
N LEU A 135 7.99 -10.18 9.23
CA LEU A 135 9.39 -10.39 8.85
C LEU A 135 10.07 -9.12 8.30
N THR A 136 9.33 -8.01 8.19
CA THR A 136 9.86 -6.71 7.76
C THR A 136 10.34 -5.91 8.97
N PRO A 137 11.52 -5.26 8.92
CA PRO A 137 11.97 -4.36 9.97
C PRO A 137 10.93 -3.29 10.29
N GLN A 138 10.59 -3.07 11.56
CA GLN A 138 9.60 -2.10 12.01
C GLN A 138 10.24 -0.73 12.27
N ASP A 139 11.04 -0.24 11.34
CA ASP A 139 11.89 0.95 11.48
C ASP A 139 11.15 2.28 11.24
N PHE A 140 9.85 2.21 10.94
CA PHE A 140 8.92 3.34 10.89
C PHE A 140 7.80 3.25 11.95
N ALA A 141 7.91 2.36 12.96
CA ALA A 141 6.84 2.12 13.93
C ALA A 141 6.34 3.39 14.66
N ASP A 142 7.25 4.34 14.94
CA ASP A 142 6.92 5.60 15.63
C ASP A 142 6.64 6.76 14.65
N ARG A 143 6.41 6.47 13.37
CA ARG A 143 6.22 7.49 12.34
C ARG A 143 4.78 7.50 11.83
N THR A 144 4.28 8.71 11.64
CA THR A 144 3.05 8.96 10.88
C THR A 144 3.41 9.59 9.54
N ILE A 145 2.98 8.97 8.46
CA ILE A 145 3.20 9.43 7.08
C ILE A 145 1.86 9.93 6.53
N LEU A 146 1.81 11.20 6.13
CA LEU A 146 0.74 11.71 5.28
C LEU A 146 1.16 11.48 3.82
N LEU A 147 0.35 10.77 3.09
CA LEU A 147 0.63 10.38 1.70
C LEU A 147 -0.53 10.79 0.80
N THR A 148 -0.24 11.46 -0.32
CA THR A 148 -1.25 11.67 -1.36
C THR A 148 -1.06 10.68 -2.51
N ALA A 149 -2.16 10.17 -3.09
CA ALA A 149 -2.14 9.17 -4.16
C ALA A 149 -3.28 9.36 -5.17
N GLY A 150 -3.11 8.78 -6.36
CA GLY A 150 -4.11 8.82 -7.42
C GLY A 150 -4.18 10.18 -8.13
N PRO A 151 -5.07 10.32 -9.10
CA PRO A 151 -5.35 11.60 -9.76
C PRO A 151 -6.40 12.39 -8.98
N THR A 152 -6.50 13.69 -9.20
CA THR A 152 -7.72 14.46 -8.92
C THR A 152 -8.62 14.51 -10.16
N ILE A 153 -9.88 14.76 -9.95
CA ILE A 153 -10.90 14.92 -10.99
C ILE A 153 -11.56 16.27 -10.81
N GLU A 154 -11.50 17.07 -11.88
CA GLU A 154 -12.10 18.39 -11.94
C GLU A 154 -13.30 18.35 -12.89
N ASP A 155 -14.50 18.30 -12.33
CA ASP A 155 -15.72 18.10 -13.08
C ASP A 155 -16.10 19.34 -13.90
N ALA A 156 -16.44 19.15 -15.18
CA ALA A 156 -16.96 20.21 -16.06
C ALA A 156 -18.50 20.14 -16.14
N ASP A 157 -19.07 18.94 -16.19
CA ASP A 157 -20.50 18.65 -16.17
C ASP A 157 -20.73 17.23 -15.60
N PRO A 158 -21.97 16.74 -15.42
CA PRO A 158 -22.23 15.41 -14.90
C PRO A 158 -21.63 14.24 -15.73
N ALA A 159 -21.11 14.51 -16.91
CA ALA A 159 -20.58 13.48 -17.82
C ALA A 159 -19.09 13.66 -18.14
N ARG A 160 -18.50 14.84 -17.93
CA ARG A 160 -17.14 15.16 -18.36
C ARG A 160 -16.34 15.81 -17.26
N PHE A 161 -15.06 15.45 -17.23
CA PHE A 161 -14.10 15.96 -16.27
C PHE A 161 -12.70 16.07 -16.87
N ILE A 162 -11.83 16.85 -16.24
CA ILE A 162 -10.40 16.91 -16.49
C ILE A 162 -9.69 16.09 -15.40
N SER A 163 -8.71 15.30 -15.79
CA SER A 163 -7.93 14.49 -14.88
C SER A 163 -6.60 14.06 -15.49
N ASN A 164 -5.70 13.58 -14.64
CA ASN A 164 -4.44 12.98 -15.05
C ASN A 164 -4.56 11.45 -15.24
N ARG A 165 -3.64 10.84 -16.01
CA ARG A 165 -3.64 9.40 -16.31
C ARG A 165 -3.17 8.53 -15.13
N SER A 166 -3.03 9.07 -13.94
CA SER A 166 -2.55 8.34 -12.77
C SER A 166 -3.51 7.22 -12.38
N THR A 167 -2.97 6.05 -12.10
CA THR A 167 -3.72 4.88 -11.59
C THR A 167 -3.62 4.73 -10.07
N GLY A 168 -2.81 5.56 -9.39
CA GLY A 168 -2.55 5.46 -7.95
C GLY A 168 -1.54 4.40 -7.53
N ARG A 169 -1.04 3.54 -8.44
CA ARG A 169 -0.16 2.39 -8.13
C ARG A 169 1.11 2.76 -7.37
N MET A 170 1.76 3.90 -7.67
CA MET A 170 2.97 4.29 -6.93
C MET A 170 2.63 4.69 -5.49
N GLY A 171 1.59 5.50 -5.30
CA GLY A 171 1.15 5.90 -3.97
C GLY A 171 0.68 4.71 -3.12
N THR A 172 -0.06 3.76 -3.69
CA THR A 172 -0.47 2.54 -2.97
C THR A 172 0.72 1.64 -2.62
N ALA A 173 1.73 1.54 -3.50
CA ALA A 173 2.96 0.82 -3.21
C ALA A 173 3.73 1.46 -2.03
N ILE A 174 3.81 2.80 -1.99
CA ILE A 174 4.43 3.52 -0.87
C ILE A 174 3.64 3.27 0.41
N ALA A 175 2.31 3.37 0.39
CA ALA A 175 1.45 3.11 1.55
C ALA A 175 1.64 1.69 2.08
N THR A 176 1.66 0.70 1.20
CA THR A 176 1.88 -0.71 1.55
C THR A 176 3.24 -0.90 2.23
N MET A 177 4.32 -0.41 1.61
CA MET A 177 5.67 -0.61 2.14
C MET A 177 5.89 0.15 3.46
N ALA A 178 5.32 1.36 3.58
CA ALA A 178 5.37 2.13 4.82
C ALA A 178 4.63 1.41 5.96
N ALA A 179 3.43 0.88 5.70
CA ALA A 179 2.66 0.13 6.67
C ALA A 179 3.34 -1.19 7.07
N ARG A 180 3.94 -1.93 6.13
CA ARG A 180 4.76 -3.12 6.42
C ARG A 180 5.93 -2.81 7.36
N ARG A 181 6.50 -1.61 7.26
CA ARG A 181 7.60 -1.10 8.11
C ARG A 181 7.09 -0.44 9.40
N GLY A 182 5.80 -0.56 9.72
CA GLY A 182 5.19 -0.12 10.97
C GLY A 182 4.68 1.32 10.99
N ALA A 183 4.81 2.09 9.89
CA ALA A 183 4.29 3.46 9.83
C ALA A 183 2.77 3.50 9.89
N LYS A 184 2.21 4.49 10.61
CA LYS A 184 0.83 4.91 10.43
C LYS A 184 0.74 5.75 9.16
N VAL A 185 -0.14 5.38 8.22
CA VAL A 185 -0.28 6.08 6.95
C VAL A 185 -1.65 6.73 6.86
N ILE A 186 -1.71 8.05 6.73
CA ILE A 186 -2.91 8.77 6.36
C ILE A 186 -2.86 8.92 4.83
N LEU A 187 -3.68 8.16 4.13
CA LEU A 187 -3.69 8.09 2.67
C LEU A 187 -4.80 8.97 2.10
N VAL A 188 -4.48 10.22 1.76
CA VAL A 188 -5.38 11.11 1.02
C VAL A 188 -5.33 10.71 -0.46
N HIS A 189 -6.45 10.26 -1.01
CA HIS A 189 -6.41 9.75 -2.38
C HIS A 189 -7.59 10.21 -3.22
N GLY A 190 -7.30 10.55 -4.46
CA GLY A 190 -8.31 10.76 -5.49
C GLY A 190 -8.90 9.43 -5.99
N PRO A 191 -9.84 9.48 -6.93
CA PRO A 191 -10.35 8.28 -7.60
C PRO A 191 -9.22 7.57 -8.34
N MET A 192 -8.94 6.31 -7.96
CA MET A 192 -7.83 5.55 -8.52
C MET A 192 -8.23 4.10 -8.81
N ILE A 193 -7.51 3.46 -9.75
CA ILE A 193 -7.72 2.06 -10.13
C ILE A 193 -7.08 1.13 -9.09
N ALA A 194 -5.94 1.53 -8.54
CA ALA A 194 -5.24 0.74 -7.53
C ALA A 194 -6.06 0.67 -6.23
N SER A 195 -6.16 -0.52 -5.66
CA SER A 195 -6.86 -0.72 -4.39
C SER A 195 -6.11 -0.08 -3.23
N VAL A 196 -6.85 0.48 -2.28
CA VAL A 196 -6.29 0.92 -0.99
C VAL A 196 -5.73 -0.30 -0.26
N PRO A 197 -4.52 -0.22 0.32
CA PRO A 197 -3.94 -1.34 1.06
C PRO A 197 -4.79 -1.74 2.27
N GLU A 198 -5.07 -3.04 2.39
CA GLU A 198 -5.80 -3.61 3.53
C GLU A 198 -4.87 -3.76 4.76
N SER A 199 -4.54 -2.66 5.39
CA SER A 199 -3.74 -2.65 6.62
C SER A 199 -4.42 -1.80 7.69
N PRO A 200 -4.43 -2.22 8.98
CA PRO A 200 -4.95 -1.40 10.06
C PRO A 200 -4.14 -0.12 10.30
N LEU A 201 -2.94 -0.04 9.74
CA LEU A 201 -2.07 1.13 9.81
C LEU A 201 -2.33 2.14 8.69
N VAL A 202 -3.16 1.81 7.70
CA VAL A 202 -3.53 2.72 6.59
C VAL A 202 -4.93 3.26 6.83
N VAL A 203 -5.04 4.57 6.98
CA VAL A 203 -6.31 5.29 7.12
C VAL A 203 -6.59 6.02 5.81
N PRO A 204 -7.53 5.54 4.99
CA PRO A 204 -7.89 6.20 3.75
C PRO A 204 -8.72 7.45 3.99
N VAL A 205 -8.42 8.51 3.25
CA VAL A 205 -9.16 9.77 3.19
C VAL A 205 -9.48 10.04 1.72
N PRO A 206 -10.64 9.56 1.22
CA PRO A 206 -11.01 9.75 -0.17
C PRO A 206 -11.39 11.20 -0.45
N VAL A 207 -10.89 11.72 -1.56
CA VAL A 207 -11.18 13.06 -2.08
C VAL A 207 -11.42 12.97 -3.58
N ARG A 208 -11.95 14.02 -4.19
CA ARG A 208 -12.21 14.06 -5.63
C ARG A 208 -11.39 15.14 -6.33
N SER A 209 -11.50 16.40 -5.90
CA SER A 209 -10.84 17.54 -6.56
C SER A 209 -9.50 17.91 -5.92
N ALA A 210 -8.74 18.76 -6.61
CA ALA A 210 -7.50 19.34 -6.11
C ALA A 210 -7.74 20.17 -4.84
N GLU A 211 -8.86 20.90 -4.76
CA GLU A 211 -9.23 21.66 -3.57
C GLU A 211 -9.49 20.76 -2.38
N GLN A 212 -10.32 19.72 -2.56
CA GLN A 212 -10.59 18.74 -1.51
C GLN A 212 -9.30 18.04 -1.04
N MET A 213 -8.38 17.74 -1.97
CA MET A 213 -7.08 17.12 -1.63
C MET A 213 -6.22 18.09 -0.81
N ARG A 214 -6.16 19.38 -1.17
CA ARG A 214 -5.47 20.43 -0.39
C ARG A 214 -6.03 20.51 1.03
N ASP A 215 -7.34 20.58 1.16
CA ASP A 215 -8.00 20.75 2.44
C ASP A 215 -7.78 19.54 3.36
N ALA A 216 -7.90 18.32 2.83
CA ALA A 216 -7.61 17.09 3.55
C ALA A 216 -6.12 17.00 3.96
N VAL A 217 -5.20 17.42 3.09
CA VAL A 217 -3.77 17.49 3.44
C VAL A 217 -3.55 18.46 4.59
N LEU A 218 -4.12 19.67 4.54
CA LEU A 218 -3.96 20.68 5.60
C LEU A 218 -4.60 20.26 6.93
N GLU A 219 -5.72 19.56 6.91
CA GLU A 219 -6.36 19.00 8.10
C GLU A 219 -5.47 17.99 8.83
N HIS A 220 -4.72 17.21 8.08
CA HIS A 220 -3.96 16.09 8.66
C HIS A 220 -2.46 16.36 8.80
N ILE A 221 -1.90 17.41 8.16
CA ILE A 221 -0.46 17.65 8.08
C ILE A 221 0.19 17.80 9.45
N GLY A 222 -0.51 18.39 10.42
CA GLY A 222 -0.01 18.58 11.78
C GLY A 222 0.23 17.29 12.57
N LYS A 223 -0.35 16.16 12.13
CA LYS A 223 -0.18 14.82 12.74
C LYS A 223 0.98 14.05 12.14
N ALA A 224 1.55 14.52 11.02
CA ALA A 224 2.54 13.77 10.24
C ALA A 224 3.98 14.14 10.63
N ASN A 225 4.83 13.12 10.70
CA ASN A 225 6.29 13.31 10.76
C ASN A 225 6.90 13.48 9.35
N ILE A 226 6.28 12.85 8.36
CA ILE A 226 6.70 12.83 6.97
C ILE A 226 5.48 13.08 6.10
N ALA A 227 5.59 13.95 5.10
CA ALA A 227 4.58 14.16 4.07
C ALA A 227 5.15 13.76 2.71
N ILE A 228 4.48 12.85 2.02
CA ILE A 228 4.86 12.36 0.69
C ILE A 228 3.75 12.74 -0.28
N LEU A 229 3.96 13.74 -1.12
CA LEU A 229 2.97 14.22 -2.07
C LEU A 229 3.20 13.57 -3.44
N CYS A 230 2.56 12.39 -3.63
CA CYS A 230 2.72 11.53 -4.81
C CYS A 230 1.50 11.55 -5.75
N ALA A 231 0.43 12.24 -5.39
CA ALA A 231 -0.77 12.37 -6.23
C ALA A 231 -0.48 13.13 -7.52
N ALA A 232 -1.16 12.76 -8.59
CA ALA A 232 -1.18 13.48 -9.85
C ALA A 232 -2.35 14.51 -9.83
N VAL A 233 -2.12 15.63 -9.17
CA VAL A 233 -3.09 16.72 -9.07
C VAL A 233 -3.23 17.39 -10.43
N ALA A 234 -4.47 17.64 -10.89
CA ALA A 234 -4.71 18.40 -12.10
C ALA A 234 -4.26 19.85 -11.90
N ASP A 235 -3.55 20.44 -12.86
CA ASP A 235 -3.04 21.81 -12.79
C ASP A 235 -4.13 22.85 -13.07
N PHE A 236 -5.22 22.42 -13.72
CA PHE A 236 -6.33 23.28 -14.12
C PHE A 236 -7.67 22.60 -13.85
N ALA A 237 -8.65 23.41 -13.44
CA ALA A 237 -10.05 23.04 -13.29
C ALA A 237 -10.96 23.94 -14.14
N PRO A 238 -12.14 23.48 -14.59
CA PRO A 238 -13.13 24.33 -15.25
C PRO A 238 -13.53 25.51 -14.36
N ASP A 239 -13.67 26.70 -14.94
CA ASP A 239 -14.07 27.91 -14.20
C ASP A 239 -15.45 27.75 -13.55
N THR A 240 -16.33 27.00 -14.20
CA THR A 240 -17.70 26.75 -13.73
C THR A 240 -18.08 25.30 -13.99
N TYR A 241 -18.76 24.71 -13.02
CA TYR A 241 -19.44 23.42 -13.20
C TYR A 241 -20.82 23.65 -13.80
N SER A 242 -21.18 22.88 -14.82
CA SER A 242 -22.52 22.87 -15.41
C SER A 242 -23.38 21.80 -14.76
N GLU A 243 -24.51 22.16 -14.14
CA GLU A 243 -25.46 21.21 -13.54
C GLU A 243 -26.08 20.25 -14.58
N GLU A 244 -26.14 20.68 -15.85
CA GLU A 244 -26.60 19.85 -16.95
C GLU A 244 -25.46 19.49 -17.88
N LYS A 245 -25.56 18.30 -18.49
CA LYS A 245 -24.64 17.89 -19.54
C LYS A 245 -24.59 18.93 -20.65
N ILE A 246 -23.39 19.46 -20.91
CA ILE A 246 -23.15 20.43 -21.98
C ILE A 246 -23.52 19.82 -23.33
N LYS A 247 -24.52 20.37 -23.99
CA LYS A 247 -25.03 19.87 -25.28
C LYS A 247 -24.12 20.30 -26.42
N LYS A 248 -24.01 19.47 -27.45
CA LYS A 248 -23.35 19.80 -28.69
C LYS A 248 -24.12 20.93 -29.38
N GLY A 249 -23.47 22.10 -29.55
CA GLY A 249 -23.99 23.17 -30.38
C GLY A 249 -23.78 22.89 -31.88
N LYS A 250 -24.07 23.86 -32.71
CA LYS A 250 -23.83 23.80 -34.18
C LYS A 250 -22.33 23.92 -34.54
N SER A 251 -21.50 24.47 -33.65
CA SER A 251 -20.06 24.59 -33.81
C SER A 251 -19.37 23.24 -33.72
N GLN A 252 -18.36 23.03 -34.58
CA GLN A 252 -17.45 21.86 -34.47
C GLN A 252 -16.43 22.02 -33.34
N HIS A 253 -16.29 23.22 -32.78
CA HIS A 253 -15.35 23.55 -31.72
C HIS A 253 -16.08 23.82 -30.41
N PHE A 254 -15.48 23.38 -29.31
CA PHE A 254 -15.94 23.65 -27.97
C PHE A 254 -14.78 24.24 -27.14
N THR A 255 -15.01 25.36 -26.49
CA THR A 255 -14.05 26.05 -25.64
C THR A 255 -14.44 25.87 -24.18
N LEU A 256 -13.55 25.33 -23.38
CA LEU A 256 -13.67 25.23 -21.93
C LEU A 256 -12.72 26.24 -21.27
N ARG A 257 -13.26 27.21 -20.54
CA ARG A 257 -12.45 28.11 -19.71
C ARG A 257 -12.00 27.39 -18.46
N MET A 258 -10.74 27.61 -18.07
CA MET A 258 -10.14 26.91 -16.95
C MET A 258 -9.31 27.89 -16.11
N HIS A 259 -9.28 27.64 -14.79
CA HIS A 259 -8.41 28.34 -13.84
C HIS A 259 -7.38 27.36 -13.24
N ARG A 260 -6.34 27.90 -12.64
CA ARG A 260 -5.32 27.10 -11.95
C ARG A 260 -5.85 26.53 -10.66
N THR A 261 -5.58 25.27 -10.41
CA THR A 261 -5.85 24.60 -9.13
C THR A 261 -4.81 24.96 -8.07
N PRO A 262 -5.09 24.70 -6.79
CA PRO A 262 -4.14 24.93 -5.72
C PRO A 262 -2.87 24.08 -5.88
N ASP A 263 -1.71 24.69 -5.69
CA ASP A 263 -0.43 24.01 -5.62
C ASP A 263 -0.20 23.47 -4.20
N ILE A 264 -0.60 22.21 -3.98
CA ILE A 264 -0.57 21.58 -2.66
C ILE A 264 0.87 21.48 -2.13
N LEU A 265 1.84 21.14 -3.02
CA LEU A 265 3.23 21.01 -2.62
C LEU A 265 3.83 22.34 -2.16
N ALA A 266 3.54 23.43 -2.90
CA ALA A 266 3.97 24.77 -2.49
C ALA A 266 3.28 25.21 -1.21
N THR A 267 1.99 24.92 -1.05
CA THR A 267 1.21 25.24 0.15
C THR A 267 1.83 24.59 1.40
N VAL A 268 2.15 23.30 1.35
CA VAL A 268 2.81 22.60 2.46
C VAL A 268 4.23 23.10 2.68
N GLY A 269 4.98 23.38 1.59
CA GLY A 269 6.34 23.92 1.67
C GLY A 269 6.44 25.27 2.34
N ALA A 270 5.37 26.09 2.26
CA ALA A 270 5.29 27.42 2.87
C ALA A 270 4.94 27.40 4.36
N LEU A 271 4.56 26.26 4.94
CA LEU A 271 4.24 26.15 6.35
C LEU A 271 5.46 26.45 7.23
N GLY A 272 5.30 27.29 8.25
CA GLY A 272 6.38 27.62 9.20
C GLY A 272 6.87 26.41 9.98
N LYS A 273 5.99 25.44 10.30
CA LYS A 273 6.32 24.14 10.88
C LYS A 273 5.74 23.05 10.00
N LYS A 274 6.59 22.45 9.19
CA LYS A 274 6.19 21.35 8.27
C LYS A 274 6.89 20.05 8.63
N PRO A 275 6.28 18.88 8.30
CA PRO A 275 6.97 17.58 8.37
C PRO A 275 8.12 17.52 7.37
N PHE A 276 8.89 16.40 7.38
CA PHE A 276 9.83 16.12 6.30
C PHE A 276 9.04 15.96 5.00
N LEU A 277 9.24 16.91 4.07
CA LEU A 277 8.43 17.05 2.86
C LEU A 277 9.09 16.40 1.65
N VAL A 278 8.41 15.40 1.09
CA VAL A 278 8.80 14.70 -0.13
C VAL A 278 7.81 15.04 -1.24
N GLY A 279 8.31 15.66 -2.32
CA GLY A 279 7.53 15.91 -3.53
C GLY A 279 7.78 14.86 -4.60
N PHE A 280 6.85 14.73 -5.53
CA PHE A 280 7.02 13.98 -6.77
C PHE A 280 6.99 14.89 -7.98
N ALA A 281 7.79 14.53 -8.99
CA ALA A 281 7.81 15.18 -10.30
C ALA A 281 7.75 14.12 -11.40
N ALA A 282 6.77 14.23 -12.27
CA ALA A 282 6.65 13.44 -13.50
C ALA A 282 7.14 14.33 -14.63
N GLU A 283 8.31 14.02 -15.18
CA GLU A 283 8.99 14.86 -16.14
C GLU A 283 9.15 14.11 -17.48
N SER A 284 9.18 14.84 -18.57
CA SER A 284 9.37 14.30 -19.91
C SER A 284 10.67 14.78 -20.57
N ASN A 285 11.32 15.80 -20.02
CA ASN A 285 12.58 16.37 -20.50
C ASN A 285 13.32 17.04 -19.34
N ASP A 286 14.64 17.21 -19.47
CA ASP A 286 15.52 17.92 -18.52
C ASP A 286 15.22 17.63 -17.05
N ILE A 287 15.02 16.35 -16.73
CA ILE A 287 14.52 15.86 -15.43
C ILE A 287 15.33 16.44 -14.27
N ARG A 288 16.65 16.52 -14.44
CA ARG A 288 17.56 16.96 -13.36
C ARG A 288 17.34 18.42 -12.99
N ASN A 289 17.37 19.32 -13.97
CA ASN A 289 17.25 20.76 -13.72
C ASN A 289 15.83 21.12 -13.26
N ASN A 290 14.79 20.52 -13.89
CA ASN A 290 13.40 20.71 -13.47
C ASN A 290 13.17 20.22 -12.04
N ALA A 291 13.76 19.08 -11.65
CA ALA A 291 13.63 18.55 -10.29
C ALA A 291 14.34 19.44 -9.26
N LEU A 292 15.55 19.94 -9.55
CA LEU A 292 16.28 20.82 -8.65
C LEU A 292 15.57 22.17 -8.45
N ASP A 293 15.08 22.79 -9.53
CA ASP A 293 14.27 24.00 -9.44
C ASP A 293 13.01 23.78 -8.59
N LYS A 294 12.29 22.69 -8.85
CA LYS A 294 11.08 22.33 -8.10
C LYS A 294 11.36 22.07 -6.62
N LEU A 295 12.46 21.37 -6.30
CA LEU A 295 12.90 21.11 -4.94
C LEU A 295 13.09 22.42 -4.14
N GLN A 296 13.76 23.41 -4.73
CA GLN A 296 14.03 24.70 -4.12
C GLN A 296 12.76 25.56 -4.05
N ARG A 297 12.07 25.75 -5.18
CA ARG A 297 10.89 26.62 -5.31
C ARG A 297 9.72 26.13 -4.44
N LYS A 298 9.55 24.82 -4.27
CA LYS A 298 8.52 24.22 -3.42
C LYS A 298 8.96 23.98 -1.97
N ASN A 299 10.19 24.38 -1.63
CA ASN A 299 10.73 24.23 -0.30
C ASN A 299 10.64 22.78 0.23
N CYS A 300 10.90 21.77 -0.65
CA CYS A 300 10.91 20.36 -0.28
C CYS A 300 12.20 19.99 0.43
N ASP A 301 12.17 18.93 1.24
CA ASP A 301 13.37 18.30 1.81
C ASP A 301 13.95 17.24 0.85
N MET A 302 13.05 16.65 0.05
CA MET A 302 13.36 15.63 -0.96
C MET A 302 12.42 15.75 -2.15
N LEU A 303 12.89 15.49 -3.37
CA LEU A 303 12.08 15.38 -4.56
C LEU A 303 12.40 14.09 -5.32
N CYS A 304 11.38 13.32 -5.62
CA CYS A 304 11.45 12.10 -6.42
C CYS A 304 10.98 12.42 -7.83
N ALA A 305 11.89 12.36 -8.80
CA ALA A 305 11.58 12.60 -10.21
C ALA A 305 11.57 11.27 -10.97
N ASN A 306 10.56 11.05 -11.81
CA ASN A 306 10.50 9.94 -12.73
C ASN A 306 10.37 10.42 -14.17
N ASP A 307 11.03 9.73 -15.10
CA ASP A 307 10.84 9.89 -16.53
C ASP A 307 9.59 9.11 -16.95
N ILE A 308 8.53 9.83 -17.33
CA ILE A 308 7.28 9.21 -17.75
C ILE A 308 7.32 8.65 -19.16
N LEU A 309 8.35 8.96 -19.94
CA LEU A 309 8.56 8.47 -21.31
C LEU A 309 9.50 7.26 -21.36
N ALA A 310 10.27 6.99 -20.29
CA ALA A 310 11.17 5.86 -20.24
C ALA A 310 10.43 4.51 -20.29
N PRO A 311 10.93 3.52 -21.03
CA PRO A 311 10.33 2.19 -21.08
C PRO A 311 10.19 1.57 -19.68
N GLY A 312 9.00 1.05 -19.36
CA GLY A 312 8.69 0.46 -18.06
C GLY A 312 8.40 1.47 -16.94
N CYS A 313 8.50 2.79 -17.22
CA CYS A 313 8.10 3.86 -16.32
C CYS A 313 6.77 4.47 -16.74
N GLY A 314 6.05 5.10 -15.82
CA GLY A 314 4.81 5.78 -16.15
C GLY A 314 3.63 5.34 -15.29
N PHE A 315 2.44 5.89 -15.62
CA PHE A 315 1.27 5.81 -14.73
C PHE A 315 0.62 4.42 -14.67
N ALA A 316 0.59 3.70 -15.80
CA ALA A 316 -0.14 2.43 -15.92
C ALA A 316 0.75 1.17 -15.76
N THR A 317 2.06 1.33 -15.57
CA THR A 317 3.02 0.23 -15.43
C THR A 317 3.12 -0.27 -13.99
N ASP A 318 3.58 -1.51 -13.79
CA ASP A 318 3.86 -2.07 -12.46
C ASP A 318 5.29 -1.79 -11.98
N THR A 319 6.12 -1.27 -12.87
CA THR A 319 7.51 -0.89 -12.61
C THR A 319 7.68 0.63 -12.59
N ASN A 320 8.78 1.11 -12.03
CA ASN A 320 9.20 2.50 -12.07
C ASN A 320 10.70 2.61 -11.82
N SER A 321 11.29 3.77 -12.17
CA SER A 321 12.61 4.22 -11.71
C SER A 321 12.48 5.64 -11.16
N LEU A 322 13.36 6.04 -10.24
CA LEU A 322 13.34 7.37 -9.66
C LEU A 322 14.76 7.95 -9.57
N LEU A 323 14.88 9.24 -9.85
CA LEU A 323 15.96 10.07 -9.39
C LEU A 323 15.50 10.81 -8.13
N VAL A 324 16.19 10.59 -7.02
CA VAL A 324 15.85 11.16 -5.72
C VAL A 324 16.85 12.28 -5.40
N PHE A 325 16.36 13.51 -5.39
CA PHE A 325 17.13 14.71 -5.05
C PHE A 325 16.85 15.13 -3.62
N THR A 326 17.88 15.54 -2.90
CA THR A 326 17.77 15.99 -1.51
C THR A 326 18.30 17.42 -1.37
N ARG A 327 17.83 18.14 -0.34
CA ARG A 327 18.14 19.56 -0.13
C ARG A 327 19.64 19.84 0.08
N ASP A 328 20.39 18.87 0.58
CA ASP A 328 21.86 18.95 0.76
C ASP A 328 22.65 18.74 -0.54
N GLY A 329 21.98 18.67 -1.69
CA GLY A 329 22.58 18.49 -3.01
C GLY A 329 22.79 17.02 -3.40
N GLY A 330 22.36 16.07 -2.57
CA GLY A 330 22.45 14.65 -2.89
C GLY A 330 21.53 14.27 -4.07
N CYS A 331 21.99 13.32 -4.88
CA CYS A 331 21.20 12.68 -5.93
C CYS A 331 21.44 11.17 -5.85
N THR A 332 20.36 10.41 -5.71
CA THR A 332 20.39 8.94 -5.67
C THR A 332 19.48 8.38 -6.75
N GLU A 333 20.01 7.49 -7.57
CA GLU A 333 19.21 6.77 -8.57
C GLU A 333 18.62 5.49 -7.95
N ILE A 334 17.33 5.29 -8.14
CA ILE A 334 16.65 4.02 -7.89
C ILE A 334 16.34 3.42 -9.27
N PRO A 335 17.06 2.36 -9.67
CA PRO A 335 16.89 1.77 -11.00
C PRO A 335 15.52 1.15 -11.18
N LEU A 336 15.17 0.86 -12.43
CA LEU A 336 13.91 0.23 -12.81
C LEU A 336 13.68 -1.06 -12.01
N ALA A 337 12.57 -1.08 -11.28
CA ALA A 337 12.16 -2.20 -10.45
C ALA A 337 10.63 -2.16 -10.25
N SER A 338 10.06 -3.16 -9.58
CA SER A 338 8.65 -3.09 -9.20
C SER A 338 8.38 -1.88 -8.31
N LYS A 339 7.18 -1.28 -8.42
CA LYS A 339 6.81 -0.11 -7.61
C LYS A 339 6.96 -0.34 -6.11
N HIS A 340 6.76 -1.57 -5.62
CA HIS A 340 7.01 -1.92 -4.22
C HIS A 340 8.51 -1.86 -3.86
N GLN A 341 9.38 -2.37 -4.73
CA GLN A 341 10.84 -2.29 -4.52
C GLN A 341 11.34 -0.85 -4.58
N VAL A 342 10.85 -0.06 -5.53
CA VAL A 342 11.15 1.37 -5.64
C VAL A 342 10.68 2.12 -4.40
N ALA A 343 9.45 1.87 -3.94
CA ALA A 343 8.90 2.46 -2.72
C ALA A 343 9.75 2.12 -1.49
N ASN A 344 10.17 0.85 -1.36
CA ASN A 344 11.01 0.44 -0.23
C ASN A 344 12.36 1.15 -0.22
N LYS A 345 13.06 1.20 -1.37
CA LYS A 345 14.33 1.92 -1.50
C LYS A 345 14.18 3.43 -1.23
N MET A 346 13.08 4.03 -1.69
CA MET A 346 12.75 5.43 -1.39
C MET A 346 12.57 5.65 0.12
N LEU A 347 11.87 4.76 0.81
CA LEU A 347 11.69 4.80 2.27
C LEU A 347 13.04 4.64 3.00
N ASP A 348 13.98 3.83 2.51
CA ASP A 348 15.33 3.72 3.07
C ASP A 348 16.06 5.07 3.01
N ILE A 349 15.94 5.78 1.89
CA ILE A 349 16.52 7.12 1.75
C ILE A 349 15.85 8.09 2.73
N ILE A 350 14.51 8.13 2.81
CA ILE A 350 13.76 8.97 3.74
C ILE A 350 14.21 8.70 5.19
N LEU A 351 14.32 7.44 5.57
CA LEU A 351 14.73 7.05 6.93
C LEU A 351 16.14 7.59 7.27
N LYS A 352 17.09 7.51 6.32
CA LYS A 352 18.43 8.04 6.49
C LYS A 352 18.43 9.55 6.80
N TYR A 353 17.56 10.32 6.13
CA TYR A 353 17.49 11.77 6.31
C TYR A 353 16.65 12.19 7.51
N THR A 354 15.69 11.38 7.94
CA THR A 354 14.82 11.69 9.09
C THR A 354 15.38 11.22 10.44
N LYS A 355 16.36 10.31 10.47
CA LYS A 355 17.11 9.94 11.69
C LYS A 355 18.10 11.01 12.14
N LYS A 356 18.46 11.95 11.28
CA LYS A 356 19.41 13.03 11.54
C LYS A 356 18.73 14.29 12.10
N ARG A 357 17.39 14.33 12.16
CA ARG A 357 16.56 15.38 12.75
C ARG A 357 16.00 14.91 14.10
#